data_353aa5afee07d21bbcf9efe2be05dcdd
#
_entry.id   353aa5afee07d21bbcf9efe2be05dcdd
#
_cell.length_a   1.000
_cell.length_b   1.000
_cell.length_c   1.000
_cell.angle_alpha   90.00
_cell.angle_beta   90.00
_cell.angle_gamma   90.00
#
_symmetry.space_group_name_H-M   'P 1'
#
loop_
_entity.id
_entity.type
_entity.pdbx_description
1 polymer ?
#
loop_
_entity_poly.entity_id
_entity_poly.type
_entity_poly.pdbx_seq_one_letter_code
_entity_poly.pdbx_strand_id
1 'polypeptide(L)'
;MADLLRLEHVSKTFSPGTVHEKKAVEDLSLALAKGDFVTVIGSNGAGKSTLFGAIAGSFFPDGGKILLDGEDITFLPEHRRSRQIGRLFQDPLKGTAPHMTIQENLALAYLRAAGRRSPLGIVGQKERVFFRERLAALGLGLEDRMENPVGLLSGGQRQALTLLMATLVTPKLLLLDEHTAA
;
A
#
# COMPACT_ATOMS: atom_id res chain seq x y z
N MET A 1 -19.71 16.56 5.34
CA MET A 1 -18.91 15.45 5.93
C MET A 1 -17.46 15.82 5.76
N ALA A 2 -16.59 15.45 6.69
CA ALA A 2 -15.16 15.73 6.52
C ALA A 2 -14.56 14.74 5.49
N ASP A 3 -13.73 15.25 4.60
CA ASP A 3 -13.05 14.42 3.60
C ASP A 3 -12.02 13.50 4.28
N LEU A 4 -11.99 12.24 3.89
CA LEU A 4 -10.94 11.29 4.33
C LEU A 4 -9.63 11.57 3.61
N LEU A 5 -9.68 11.72 2.28
CA LEU A 5 -8.55 12.12 1.46
C LEU A 5 -8.90 13.38 0.70
N ARG A 6 -7.99 14.36 0.71
CA ARG A 6 -8.14 15.59 -0.06
C ARG A 6 -6.82 15.95 -0.73
N LEU A 7 -6.86 16.11 -2.03
CA LEU A 7 -5.79 16.65 -2.84
C LEU A 7 -6.17 18.06 -3.27
N GLU A 8 -5.26 19.00 -3.14
CA GLU A 8 -5.44 20.40 -3.51
C GLU A 8 -4.33 20.80 -4.48
N HIS A 9 -4.67 21.04 -5.74
CA HIS A 9 -3.77 21.53 -6.78
C HIS A 9 -2.46 20.74 -6.91
N VAL A 10 -2.54 19.41 -6.77
CA VAL A 10 -1.35 18.51 -6.78
C VAL A 10 -0.78 18.44 -8.18
N SER A 11 0.53 18.69 -8.31
CA SER A 11 1.27 18.60 -9.57
C SER A 11 2.55 17.80 -9.40
N LYS A 12 2.93 17.04 -10.45
CA LYS A 12 4.19 16.28 -10.50
C LYS A 12 4.75 16.21 -11.91
N THR A 13 5.98 16.69 -12.06
CA THR A 13 6.78 16.58 -13.28
C THR A 13 8.03 15.74 -12.99
N PHE A 14 8.28 14.74 -13.79
CA PHE A 14 9.51 13.94 -13.73
C PHE A 14 10.54 14.51 -14.72
N SER A 15 11.81 14.49 -14.33
CA SER A 15 12.96 14.95 -15.13
C SER A 15 12.77 16.35 -15.74
N PRO A 16 12.39 17.38 -14.95
CA PRO A 16 12.12 18.72 -15.48
C PRO A 16 13.37 19.30 -16.17
N GLY A 17 13.15 20.02 -17.27
CA GLY A 17 14.23 20.65 -18.04
C GLY A 17 15.08 19.69 -18.88
N THR A 18 14.70 18.44 -19.03
CA THR A 18 15.40 17.44 -19.86
C THR A 18 14.54 16.99 -21.03
N VAL A 19 15.15 16.29 -22.01
CA VAL A 19 14.43 15.67 -23.14
C VAL A 19 13.44 14.57 -22.70
N HIS A 20 13.54 14.12 -21.46
CA HIS A 20 12.65 13.13 -20.83
C HIS A 20 11.64 13.76 -19.86
N GLU A 21 11.45 15.07 -19.92
CA GLU A 21 10.47 15.75 -19.08
C GLU A 21 9.07 15.15 -19.32
N LYS A 22 8.42 14.77 -18.22
CA LYS A 22 7.07 14.26 -18.23
C LYS A 22 6.25 14.91 -17.13
N LYS A 23 5.28 15.72 -17.51
CA LYS A 23 4.23 16.19 -16.61
C LYS A 23 3.25 15.04 -16.40
N ALA A 24 3.32 14.43 -15.24
CA ALA A 24 2.57 13.20 -14.95
C ALA A 24 1.25 13.48 -14.24
N VAL A 25 1.18 14.56 -13.47
CA VAL A 25 -0.03 15.09 -12.83
C VAL A 25 0.05 16.61 -12.90
N GLU A 26 -1.02 17.26 -13.36
CA GLU A 26 -1.12 18.72 -13.46
C GLU A 26 -2.37 19.20 -12.74
N ASP A 27 -2.18 20.05 -11.73
CA ASP A 27 -3.24 20.77 -11.01
C ASP A 27 -4.42 19.89 -10.57
N LEU A 28 -4.13 18.68 -10.09
CA LEU A 28 -5.16 17.72 -9.70
C LEU A 28 -5.73 18.06 -8.33
N SER A 29 -7.05 18.26 -8.28
CA SER A 29 -7.82 18.37 -7.04
C SER A 29 -8.85 17.25 -6.95
N LEU A 30 -8.93 16.57 -5.79
CA LEU A 30 -9.81 15.44 -5.54
C LEU A 30 -10.19 15.40 -4.07
N ALA A 31 -11.43 15.07 -3.76
CA ALA A 31 -11.88 14.82 -2.39
C ALA A 31 -12.62 13.48 -2.33
N LEU A 32 -12.31 12.68 -1.31
CA LEU A 32 -12.97 11.41 -1.03
C LEU A 32 -13.48 11.41 0.40
N ALA A 33 -14.73 11.04 0.59
CA ALA A 33 -15.31 10.85 1.91
C ALA A 33 -14.93 9.48 2.51
N LYS A 34 -15.11 9.32 3.80
CA LYS A 34 -14.93 8.02 4.45
C LYS A 34 -15.98 7.02 3.96
N GLY A 35 -15.51 5.87 3.49
CA GLY A 35 -16.36 4.80 2.95
C GLY A 35 -16.57 4.86 1.44
N ASP A 36 -16.04 5.89 0.76
CA ASP A 36 -16.10 5.95 -0.69
C ASP A 36 -15.30 4.81 -1.33
N PHE A 37 -15.84 4.29 -2.43
CA PHE A 37 -15.14 3.42 -3.36
C PHE A 37 -15.01 4.13 -4.71
N VAL A 38 -13.78 4.45 -5.10
CA VAL A 38 -13.49 5.25 -6.29
C VAL A 38 -12.59 4.50 -7.25
N THR A 39 -12.96 4.48 -8.52
CA THR A 39 -12.15 3.91 -9.60
C THR A 39 -11.49 5.02 -10.43
N VAL A 40 -10.17 4.92 -10.60
CA VAL A 40 -9.40 5.82 -11.46
C VAL A 40 -9.22 5.17 -12.83
N ILE A 41 -9.84 5.75 -13.87
CA ILE A 41 -9.80 5.23 -15.24
C ILE A 41 -8.92 6.13 -16.11
N GLY A 42 -8.19 5.55 -17.04
CA GLY A 42 -7.34 6.27 -17.97
C GLY A 42 -6.40 5.32 -18.73
N SER A 43 -5.87 5.76 -19.86
CA SER A 43 -4.90 5.01 -20.69
C SER A 43 -3.58 4.75 -19.94
N ASN A 44 -2.75 3.86 -20.49
CA ASN A 44 -1.40 3.66 -19.98
C ASN A 44 -0.60 4.97 -20.11
N GLY A 45 0.07 5.36 -19.03
CA GLY A 45 0.79 6.63 -18.98
C GLY A 45 -0.04 7.86 -18.56
N ALA A 46 -1.37 7.72 -18.34
CA ALA A 46 -2.24 8.81 -17.91
C ALA A 46 -2.01 9.33 -16.47
N GLY A 47 -0.96 8.86 -15.77
CA GLY A 47 -0.63 9.36 -14.43
C GLY A 47 -1.29 8.60 -13.27
N LYS A 48 -2.06 7.52 -13.49
CA LYS A 48 -2.75 6.75 -12.42
C LYS A 48 -1.78 6.28 -11.33
N SER A 49 -0.73 5.55 -11.71
CA SER A 49 0.28 5.06 -10.74
C SER A 49 1.10 6.21 -10.15
N THR A 50 1.23 7.34 -10.86
CA THR A 50 1.83 8.57 -10.32
C THR A 50 0.97 9.16 -9.22
N LEU A 51 -0.35 9.25 -9.42
CA LEU A 51 -1.28 9.69 -8.41
C LEU A 51 -1.20 8.81 -7.16
N PHE A 52 -1.24 7.48 -7.34
CA PHE A 52 -1.11 6.53 -6.21
C PHE A 52 0.24 6.66 -5.49
N GLY A 53 1.34 6.85 -6.25
CA GLY A 53 2.66 7.09 -5.69
C GLY A 53 2.75 8.39 -4.89
N ALA A 54 2.11 9.48 -5.38
CA ALA A 54 2.04 10.74 -4.65
C ALA A 54 1.26 10.59 -3.34
N ILE A 55 0.12 9.91 -3.35
CA ILE A 55 -0.69 9.65 -2.14
C ILE A 55 0.06 8.73 -1.17
N ALA A 56 0.70 7.67 -1.66
CA ALA A 56 1.46 6.74 -0.83
C ALA A 56 2.76 7.32 -0.27
N GLY A 57 3.31 8.39 -0.89
CA GLY A 57 4.57 9.02 -0.49
C GLY A 57 5.82 8.38 -1.08
N SER A 58 5.68 7.65 -2.21
CA SER A 58 6.83 7.10 -2.95
C SER A 58 7.71 8.20 -3.56
N PHE A 59 7.15 9.38 -3.73
CA PHE A 59 7.82 10.64 -4.05
C PHE A 59 6.95 11.81 -3.56
N PHE A 60 7.53 13.01 -3.49
CA PHE A 60 6.81 14.20 -3.10
C PHE A 60 6.28 14.94 -4.34
N PRO A 61 5.09 15.57 -4.27
CA PRO A 61 4.60 16.44 -5.32
C PRO A 61 5.48 17.68 -5.46
N ASP A 62 5.43 18.32 -6.62
CA ASP A 62 6.16 19.57 -6.88
C ASP A 62 5.35 20.79 -6.43
N GLY A 63 4.02 20.63 -6.31
CA GLY A 63 3.10 21.64 -5.81
C GLY A 63 1.81 21.02 -5.28
N GLY A 64 1.03 21.83 -4.58
CA GLY A 64 -0.23 21.42 -3.98
C GLY A 64 -0.08 20.78 -2.60
N LYS A 65 -1.20 20.22 -2.10
CA LYS A 65 -1.27 19.57 -0.79
C LYS A 65 -2.01 18.24 -0.86
N ILE A 66 -1.64 17.32 0.03
CA ILE A 66 -2.30 16.03 0.23
C ILE A 66 -2.65 15.94 1.72
N LEU A 67 -3.94 15.87 2.02
CA LEU A 67 -4.45 15.73 3.38
C LEU A 67 -5.11 14.35 3.54
N LEU A 68 -4.84 13.67 4.64
CA LEU A 68 -5.48 12.41 5.03
C LEU A 68 -6.12 12.60 6.41
N ASP A 69 -7.43 12.47 6.49
CA ASP A 69 -8.21 12.64 7.74
C ASP A 69 -7.90 13.99 8.43
N GLY A 70 -7.74 15.05 7.61
CA GLY A 70 -7.40 16.41 8.05
C GLY A 70 -5.93 16.66 8.34
N GLU A 71 -5.07 15.65 8.35
CA GLU A 71 -3.62 15.77 8.56
C GLU A 71 -2.91 16.04 7.22
N ASP A 72 -2.06 17.06 7.16
CA ASP A 72 -1.20 17.31 5.98
C ASP A 72 -0.08 16.27 5.92
N ILE A 73 -0.15 15.40 4.91
CA ILE A 73 0.82 14.35 4.66
C ILE A 73 1.73 14.64 3.46
N THR A 74 1.66 15.82 2.86
CA THR A 74 2.33 16.18 1.60
C THR A 74 3.81 15.81 1.55
N PHE A 75 4.53 16.07 2.63
CA PHE A 75 5.95 15.76 2.76
C PHE A 75 6.25 14.65 3.78
N LEU A 76 5.23 13.90 4.20
CA LEU A 76 5.41 12.75 5.07
C LEU A 76 6.00 11.59 4.24
N PRO A 77 7.11 10.97 4.64
CA PRO A 77 7.72 9.87 3.89
C PRO A 77 6.85 8.60 3.91
N GLU A 78 6.99 7.76 2.89
CA GLU A 78 6.18 6.55 2.65
C GLU A 78 6.06 5.65 3.88
N HIS A 79 7.17 5.41 4.62
CA HIS A 79 7.16 4.56 5.81
C HIS A 79 6.29 5.10 6.97
N ARG A 80 6.00 6.40 6.99
CA ARG A 80 5.06 6.99 7.95
C ARG A 80 3.63 6.90 7.44
N ARG A 81 3.39 7.20 6.15
CA ARG A 81 2.06 7.08 5.53
C ARG A 81 1.56 5.64 5.50
N SER A 82 2.45 4.66 5.33
CA SER A 82 2.11 3.24 5.28
C SER A 82 1.51 2.67 6.58
N ARG A 83 1.48 3.44 7.66
CA ARG A 83 0.73 3.10 8.88
C ARG A 83 -0.77 3.31 8.72
N GLN A 84 -1.16 4.24 7.86
CA GLN A 84 -2.55 4.63 7.65
C GLN A 84 -3.05 4.30 6.24
N ILE A 85 -2.13 4.09 5.29
CA ILE A 85 -2.43 3.80 3.89
C ILE A 85 -1.95 2.39 3.56
N GLY A 86 -2.88 1.50 3.23
CA GLY A 86 -2.59 0.19 2.62
C GLY A 86 -2.36 0.37 1.13
N ARG A 87 -1.39 -0.34 0.56
CA ARG A 87 -1.13 -0.32 -0.88
C ARG A 87 -0.90 -1.72 -1.41
N LEU A 88 -1.62 -2.07 -2.49
CA LEU A 88 -1.30 -3.19 -3.35
C LEU A 88 -0.57 -2.68 -4.59
N PHE A 89 0.50 -3.37 -4.94
CA PHE A 89 1.27 -3.10 -6.16
C PHE A 89 0.78 -3.99 -7.29
N GLN A 90 0.91 -3.52 -8.52
CA GLN A 90 0.65 -4.30 -9.73
C GLN A 90 1.47 -5.60 -9.74
N ASP A 91 2.74 -5.54 -9.33
CA ASP A 91 3.60 -6.70 -9.15
C ASP A 91 3.57 -7.15 -7.67
N PRO A 92 3.02 -8.34 -7.36
CA PRO A 92 2.95 -8.85 -5.98
C PRO A 92 4.33 -9.08 -5.33
N LEU A 93 5.40 -9.20 -6.13
CA LEU A 93 6.77 -9.30 -5.60
C LEU A 93 7.21 -8.04 -4.89
N LYS A 94 6.77 -6.86 -5.37
CA LYS A 94 7.12 -5.57 -4.75
C LYS A 94 6.52 -5.37 -3.35
N GLY A 95 5.47 -6.12 -3.02
CA GLY A 95 4.81 -6.07 -1.72
C GLY A 95 5.34 -7.08 -0.71
N THR A 96 6.27 -7.97 -1.09
CA THR A 96 6.74 -9.08 -0.26
C THR A 96 8.26 -9.17 -0.22
N ALA A 97 8.79 -9.85 0.82
CA ALA A 97 10.18 -10.31 0.90
C ALA A 97 10.23 -11.80 0.53
N PRO A 98 10.55 -12.17 -0.74
CA PRO A 98 10.35 -13.54 -1.24
C PRO A 98 11.20 -14.61 -0.52
N HIS A 99 12.35 -14.21 0.03
CA HIS A 99 13.23 -15.11 0.77
C HIS A 99 12.83 -15.32 2.24
N MET A 100 11.93 -14.47 2.74
CA MET A 100 11.38 -14.60 4.08
C MET A 100 10.15 -15.50 4.08
N THR A 101 9.85 -16.10 5.22
CA THR A 101 8.66 -16.93 5.41
C THR A 101 7.37 -16.11 5.35
N ILE A 102 6.22 -16.78 5.17
CA ILE A 102 4.90 -16.16 5.23
C ILE A 102 4.71 -15.43 6.57
N GLN A 103 5.07 -16.10 7.67
CA GLN A 103 4.97 -15.55 9.03
C GLN A 103 5.81 -14.28 9.21
N GLU A 104 7.05 -14.26 8.71
CA GLU A 104 7.93 -13.10 8.79
C GLU A 104 7.41 -11.92 7.96
N ASN A 105 6.88 -12.18 6.76
CA ASN A 105 6.23 -11.15 5.95
C ASN A 105 5.02 -10.52 6.66
N LEU A 106 4.16 -11.36 7.26
CA LEU A 106 3.01 -10.88 8.06
C LEU A 106 3.48 -10.09 9.27
N ALA A 107 4.53 -10.52 9.95
CA ALA A 107 5.11 -9.82 11.10
C ALA A 107 5.61 -8.43 10.72
N LEU A 108 6.33 -8.29 9.60
CA LEU A 108 6.78 -6.99 9.09
C LEU A 108 5.60 -6.06 8.77
N ALA A 109 4.55 -6.59 8.11
CA ALA A 109 3.35 -5.83 7.80
C ALA A 109 2.62 -5.37 9.07
N TYR A 110 2.48 -6.26 10.06
CA TYR A 110 1.84 -5.97 11.33
C TYR A 110 2.59 -4.90 12.13
N LEU A 111 3.92 -5.00 12.23
CA LEU A 111 4.75 -4.00 12.92
C LEU A 111 4.64 -2.62 12.30
N ARG A 112 4.69 -2.57 10.96
CA ARG A 112 4.57 -1.32 10.22
C ARG A 112 3.26 -0.62 10.54
N ALA A 113 2.14 -1.36 10.46
CA ALA A 113 0.81 -0.82 10.69
C ALA A 113 0.54 -0.49 12.17
N ALA A 114 1.03 -1.33 13.11
CA ALA A 114 0.88 -1.10 14.54
C ALA A 114 1.82 0.00 15.11
N GLY A 115 2.74 0.53 14.28
CA GLY A 115 3.68 1.56 14.71
C GLY A 115 4.71 1.10 15.75
N ARG A 116 4.89 -0.19 15.95
CA ARG A 116 5.85 -0.76 16.89
C ARG A 116 7.28 -0.69 16.32
N ARG A 117 8.27 -0.39 17.18
CA ARG A 117 9.65 -0.12 16.74
C ARG A 117 10.60 -1.29 16.90
N SER A 118 10.24 -2.36 17.59
CA SER A 118 11.18 -3.45 17.89
C SER A 118 10.93 -4.68 17.03
N PRO A 119 11.92 -5.13 16.25
CA PRO A 119 11.84 -6.40 15.54
C PRO A 119 12.13 -7.61 16.47
N LEU A 120 12.73 -7.42 17.63
CA LEU A 120 13.03 -8.48 18.58
C LEU A 120 11.78 -8.90 19.35
N GLY A 121 11.35 -10.16 19.22
CA GLY A 121 10.18 -10.70 19.89
C GLY A 121 8.84 -10.46 19.18
N ILE A 122 8.86 -10.25 17.86
CA ILE A 122 7.70 -9.84 17.06
C ILE A 122 6.65 -10.93 16.92
N VAL A 123 7.06 -12.17 16.83
CA VAL A 123 6.17 -13.32 16.62
C VAL A 123 6.16 -14.18 17.89
N GLY A 124 5.42 -13.71 18.88
CA GLY A 124 5.04 -14.55 20.01
C GLY A 124 3.90 -15.50 19.63
N GLN A 125 3.55 -16.36 20.59
CA GLN A 125 2.46 -17.34 20.37
C GLN A 125 1.13 -16.67 20.00
N LYS A 126 0.84 -15.49 20.56
CA LYS A 126 -0.39 -14.73 20.27
C LYS A 126 -0.45 -14.23 18.83
N GLU A 127 0.64 -13.64 18.34
CA GLU A 127 0.75 -13.17 16.98
C GLU A 127 0.69 -14.35 15.99
N ARG A 128 1.29 -15.48 16.33
CA ARG A 128 1.27 -16.68 15.49
C ARG A 128 -0.14 -17.23 15.33
N VAL A 129 -0.92 -17.30 16.40
CA VAL A 129 -2.33 -17.70 16.36
C VAL A 129 -3.14 -16.71 15.51
N PHE A 130 -2.96 -15.41 15.75
CA PHE A 130 -3.63 -14.36 14.98
C PHE A 130 -3.34 -14.45 13.48
N PHE A 131 -2.07 -14.64 13.09
CA PHE A 131 -1.71 -14.78 11.67
C PHE A 131 -2.31 -16.04 11.06
N ARG A 132 -2.31 -17.15 11.79
CA ARG A 132 -2.91 -18.42 11.35
C ARG A 132 -4.40 -18.27 11.06
N GLU A 133 -5.15 -17.63 11.95
CA GLU A 133 -6.59 -17.38 11.75
C GLU A 133 -6.84 -16.48 10.54
N ARG A 134 -6.02 -15.44 10.34
CA ARG A 134 -6.15 -14.55 9.18
C ARG A 134 -5.83 -15.24 7.86
N LEU A 135 -4.84 -16.12 7.84
CA LEU A 135 -4.49 -16.94 6.67
C LEU A 135 -5.57 -17.96 6.36
N ALA A 136 -6.13 -18.65 7.37
CA ALA A 136 -7.20 -19.62 7.21
C ALA A 136 -8.44 -19.00 6.55
N ALA A 137 -8.75 -17.72 6.86
CA ALA A 137 -9.85 -16.99 6.23
C ALA A 137 -9.70 -16.80 4.71
N LEU A 138 -8.49 -16.96 4.16
CA LEU A 138 -8.25 -16.90 2.71
C LEU A 138 -8.66 -18.21 2.00
N GLY A 139 -8.78 -19.35 2.71
CA GLY A 139 -9.12 -20.65 2.15
C GLY A 139 -8.07 -21.22 1.18
N LEU A 140 -6.78 -20.85 1.34
CA LEU A 140 -5.69 -21.21 0.43
C LEU A 140 -4.67 -22.19 1.04
N GLY A 141 -4.91 -22.70 2.26
CA GLY A 141 -4.00 -23.62 2.98
C GLY A 141 -2.69 -22.99 3.39
N LEU A 142 -2.60 -21.65 3.47
CA LEU A 142 -1.40 -20.94 3.85
C LEU A 142 -1.15 -20.96 5.35
N GLU A 143 -2.18 -21.18 6.15
CA GLU A 143 -2.13 -21.31 7.60
C GLU A 143 -1.27 -22.48 8.09
N ASP A 144 -1.14 -23.53 7.27
CA ASP A 144 -0.31 -24.70 7.56
C ASP A 144 1.10 -24.59 6.98
N ARG A 145 1.38 -23.52 6.22
CA ARG A 145 2.63 -23.29 5.50
C ARG A 145 3.33 -22.00 5.93
N MET A 146 3.08 -21.53 7.14
CA MET A 146 3.57 -20.24 7.63
C MET A 146 5.10 -20.12 7.64
N GLU A 147 5.82 -21.24 7.78
CA GLU A 147 7.28 -21.32 7.76
C GLU A 147 7.87 -21.40 6.32
N ASN A 148 7.02 -21.52 5.30
CA ASN A 148 7.51 -21.60 3.92
C ASN A 148 7.88 -20.22 3.40
N PRO A 149 8.97 -20.09 2.60
CA PRO A 149 9.31 -18.85 1.91
C PRO A 149 8.21 -18.39 0.96
N VAL A 150 7.93 -17.08 0.95
CA VAL A 150 6.90 -16.48 0.09
C VAL A 150 7.21 -16.68 -1.40
N GLY A 151 8.49 -16.77 -1.76
CA GLY A 151 8.92 -17.05 -3.13
C GLY A 151 8.38 -18.35 -3.73
N LEU A 152 8.01 -19.33 -2.89
CA LEU A 152 7.44 -20.62 -3.30
C LEU A 152 5.92 -20.57 -3.55
N LEU A 153 5.27 -19.46 -3.27
CA LEU A 153 3.83 -19.29 -3.48
C LEU A 153 3.51 -19.10 -4.97
N SER A 154 2.34 -19.59 -5.39
CA SER A 154 1.77 -19.25 -6.70
C SER A 154 1.45 -17.76 -6.78
N GLY A 155 1.27 -17.23 -8.00
CA GLY A 155 0.89 -15.83 -8.21
C GLY A 155 -0.36 -15.44 -7.42
N GLY A 156 -1.43 -16.23 -7.51
CA GLY A 156 -2.68 -15.97 -6.78
C GLY A 156 -2.52 -16.05 -5.26
N GLN A 157 -1.77 -17.04 -4.74
CA GLN A 157 -1.48 -17.14 -3.30
C GLN A 157 -0.69 -15.92 -2.81
N ARG A 158 0.29 -15.47 -3.58
CA ARG A 158 1.09 -14.29 -3.24
C ARG A 158 0.25 -13.01 -3.29
N GLN A 159 -0.65 -12.89 -4.27
CA GLN A 159 -1.58 -11.77 -4.36
C GLN A 159 -2.53 -11.72 -3.15
N ALA A 160 -3.11 -12.87 -2.77
CA ALA A 160 -3.95 -12.96 -1.59
C ALA A 160 -3.17 -12.61 -0.29
N LEU A 161 -1.93 -13.08 -0.18
CA LEU A 161 -1.05 -12.73 0.94
C LEU A 161 -0.75 -11.23 0.99
N THR A 162 -0.43 -10.58 -0.16
CA THR A 162 -0.17 -9.13 -0.18
C THR A 162 -1.41 -8.32 0.19
N LEU A 163 -2.60 -8.75 -0.24
CA LEU A 163 -3.85 -8.13 0.18
C LEU A 163 -4.07 -8.27 1.69
N LEU A 164 -3.86 -9.48 2.24
CA LEU A 164 -3.92 -9.69 3.68
C LEU A 164 -2.93 -8.79 4.43
N MET A 165 -1.67 -8.70 3.97
CA MET A 165 -0.65 -7.84 4.58
C MET A 165 -1.05 -6.36 4.57
N ALA A 166 -1.69 -5.88 3.50
CA ALA A 166 -2.14 -4.49 3.38
C ALA A 166 -3.34 -4.17 4.29
N THR A 167 -4.12 -5.19 4.68
CA THR A 167 -5.37 -5.07 5.45
C THR A 167 -5.30 -5.71 6.83
N LEU A 168 -4.17 -6.30 7.23
CA LEU A 168 -3.98 -6.99 8.51
C LEU A 168 -4.31 -6.11 9.72
N VAL A 169 -3.94 -4.84 9.62
CA VAL A 169 -4.46 -3.75 10.44
C VAL A 169 -5.24 -2.84 9.48
N THR A 170 -6.50 -2.58 9.78
CA THR A 170 -7.39 -1.82 8.90
C THR A 170 -6.81 -0.44 8.57
N PRO A 171 -6.44 -0.17 7.31
CA PRO A 171 -5.94 1.14 6.92
C PRO A 171 -7.08 2.16 6.82
N LYS A 172 -6.76 3.45 6.92
CA LYS A 172 -7.72 4.51 6.64
C LYS A 172 -8.06 4.59 5.14
N LEU A 173 -7.06 4.37 4.29
CA LEU A 173 -7.17 4.38 2.83
C LEU A 173 -6.48 3.14 2.25
N LEU A 174 -7.12 2.48 1.29
CA LEU A 174 -6.53 1.37 0.54
C LEU A 174 -6.36 1.77 -0.94
N LEU A 175 -5.14 1.67 -1.45
CA LEU A 175 -4.79 1.92 -2.85
C LEU A 175 -4.57 0.59 -3.57
N LEU A 176 -5.35 0.35 -4.63
CA LEU A 176 -5.30 -0.88 -5.43
C LEU A 176 -4.84 -0.54 -6.85
N ASP A 177 -3.58 -0.86 -7.18
CA ASP A 177 -2.98 -0.54 -8.50
C ASP A 177 -3.00 -1.78 -9.39
N GLU A 178 -3.90 -1.82 -10.39
CA GLU A 178 -4.05 -2.87 -11.43
C GLU A 178 -3.94 -4.33 -10.94
N HIS A 179 -4.53 -4.64 -9.80
CA HIS A 179 -4.41 -5.95 -9.15
C HIS A 179 -5.22 -7.09 -9.82
N THR A 180 -5.96 -6.80 -10.90
CA THR A 180 -6.85 -7.76 -11.59
C THR A 180 -6.34 -8.26 -12.93
N ALA A 181 -5.15 -7.87 -13.36
CA ALA A 181 -4.59 -8.26 -14.65
C ALA A 181 -3.71 -9.51 -14.52
N ALA A 182 -4.31 -10.65 -14.18
CA ALA A 182 -3.68 -11.97 -14.30
C ALA A 182 -4.71 -13.02 -14.69
#